data_898bb2cdead12cedaa1c421ac14bbcf6
#
_entry.id   898bb2cdead12cedaa1c421ac14bbcf6
#
_cell.length_a   1.000
_cell.length_b   1.000
_cell.length_c   1.000
_cell.angle_alpha   90.00
_cell.angle_beta   90.00
_cell.angle_gamma   90.00
#
_symmetry.space_group_name_H-M   'P 1'
#
loop_
_entity.id
_entity.type
_entity.pdbx_description
1 polymer ?
#
loop_
_entity_poly.entity_id
_entity_poly.type
_entity_poly.pdbx_seq_one_letter_code
_entity_poly.pdbx_strand_id
1 'polypeptide(L)'
;MSAAAGVTSLRAAAERTPLLLLGRRADPDSERGTTCPGTVPDPGDPALVERARAARAALGADVLVLGHHYQRDDVIRFADVRGDSFKLARDAAASGAGTIVFCGVHFMAETADILTDESTPVVLPDLAAGCSMA
;
A
#
# COMPACT_ATOMS: atom_id res chain seq x y z
N MET A 1 -10.11 33.14 -25.71
CA MET A 1 -9.40 33.24 -24.44
C MET A 1 -9.77 32.05 -23.57
N SER A 2 -8.87 31.34 -23.05
CA SER A 2 -8.91 30.19 -22.13
C SER A 2 -8.43 28.86 -22.74
N ALA A 3 -7.10 28.70 -22.81
CA ALA A 3 -6.44 27.44 -23.09
C ALA A 3 -5.30 27.16 -22.06
N ALA A 4 -5.31 27.81 -20.91
CA ALA A 4 -4.22 27.70 -19.94
C ALA A 4 -4.55 26.80 -18.72
N ALA A 5 -5.79 26.34 -18.55
CA ALA A 5 -6.19 25.55 -17.39
C ALA A 5 -5.85 24.03 -17.48
N GLY A 6 -5.62 23.51 -18.69
CA GLY A 6 -5.38 22.08 -18.88
C GLY A 6 -3.96 21.60 -18.59
N VAL A 7 -2.98 22.49 -18.65
CA VAL A 7 -1.54 22.10 -18.55
C VAL A 7 -1.08 22.01 -17.11
N THR A 8 -1.71 22.74 -16.20
CA THR A 8 -1.34 22.74 -14.78
C THR A 8 -1.75 21.43 -14.08
N SER A 9 -2.86 20.83 -14.52
CA SER A 9 -3.35 19.57 -13.95
C SER A 9 -2.44 18.37 -14.29
N LEU A 10 -1.87 18.34 -15.47
CA LEU A 10 -0.97 17.24 -15.89
C LEU A 10 0.41 17.34 -15.21
N ARG A 11 0.86 18.54 -14.85
CA ARG A 11 2.11 18.71 -14.11
C ARG A 11 1.95 18.35 -12.63
N ALA A 12 0.82 18.64 -12.02
CA ALA A 12 0.53 18.23 -10.63
C ALA A 12 0.50 16.70 -10.50
N ALA A 13 -0.02 16.00 -11.52
CA ALA A 13 -0.01 14.54 -11.55
C ALA A 13 1.41 13.93 -11.64
N ALA A 14 2.39 14.68 -12.15
CA ALA A 14 3.78 14.23 -12.23
C ALA A 14 4.55 14.35 -10.89
N GLU A 15 4.01 15.09 -9.94
CA GLU A 15 4.61 15.27 -8.60
C GLU A 15 3.93 14.40 -7.52
N ARG A 16 3.19 13.37 -7.93
CA ARG A 16 2.55 12.45 -6.98
C ARG A 16 3.59 11.85 -6.05
N THR A 17 3.23 11.77 -4.78
CA THR A 17 4.02 11.02 -3.81
C THR A 17 4.18 9.58 -4.31
N PRO A 18 5.40 9.10 -4.52
CA PRO A 18 5.60 7.77 -5.06
C PRO A 18 5.08 6.72 -4.08
N LEU A 19 4.62 5.61 -4.63
CA LEU A 19 4.27 4.41 -3.87
C LEU A 19 5.43 4.03 -2.94
N LEU A 20 5.19 3.99 -1.64
CA LEU A 20 6.16 3.51 -0.67
C LEU A 20 6.23 1.99 -0.69
N LEU A 21 7.33 1.48 -1.19
CA LEU A 21 7.62 0.06 -1.22
C LEU A 21 8.54 -0.30 -0.06
N LEU A 22 8.01 -1.00 0.92
CA LEU A 22 8.77 -1.50 2.07
C LEU A 22 9.05 -2.98 1.85
N GLY A 23 10.27 -3.33 1.47
CA GLY A 23 10.62 -4.70 1.17
C GLY A 23 12.07 -5.06 1.50
N ARG A 24 12.34 -6.36 1.52
CA ARG A 24 13.68 -6.90 1.77
C ARG A 24 14.71 -6.51 0.73
N ARG A 25 14.27 -6.20 -0.48
CA ARG A 25 15.11 -5.77 -1.59
C ARG A 25 14.33 -4.73 -2.40
N ALA A 26 14.36 -3.50 -1.95
CA ALA A 26 14.14 -2.43 -2.91
C ALA A 26 15.30 -2.54 -3.91
N ASP A 27 14.97 -2.66 -5.18
CA ASP A 27 15.96 -2.51 -6.24
C ASP A 27 16.58 -1.11 -6.07
N PRO A 28 17.88 -0.96 -5.86
CA PRO A 28 18.51 0.35 -5.68
C PRO A 28 18.32 1.25 -6.90
N ASP A 29 18.03 0.68 -8.08
CA ASP A 29 17.72 1.40 -9.30
C ASP A 29 16.21 1.67 -9.48
N SER A 30 15.37 1.19 -8.57
CA SER A 30 13.94 1.47 -8.57
C SER A 30 13.69 2.87 -8.04
N GLU A 31 13.16 3.73 -8.87
CA GLU A 31 12.77 5.10 -8.49
C GLU A 31 11.64 5.13 -7.43
N ARG A 32 11.16 3.98 -6.98
CA ARG A 32 9.93 3.81 -6.23
C ARG A 32 10.08 2.90 -5.02
N GLY A 33 11.12 3.02 -4.28
CA GLY A 33 11.22 2.17 -3.12
C GLY A 33 12.12 2.73 -2.06
N THR A 34 11.68 2.55 -0.84
CA THR A 34 12.54 2.78 0.31
C THR A 34 12.78 1.45 1.00
N THR A 35 14.03 1.16 1.29
CA THR A 35 14.39 -0.04 2.06
C THR A 35 13.81 0.10 3.46
N CYS A 36 13.16 -0.95 3.97
CA CYS A 36 12.71 -0.97 5.35
C CYS A 36 13.91 -0.73 6.29
N PRO A 37 13.91 0.34 7.10
CA PRO A 37 14.99 0.56 8.04
C PRO A 37 14.92 -0.49 9.15
N GLY A 38 15.94 -1.31 9.25
CA GLY A 38 16.07 -2.29 10.30
C GLY A 38 15.94 -3.75 9.85
N THR A 39 15.95 -4.64 10.82
CA THR A 39 15.84 -6.08 10.59
C THR A 39 14.37 -6.47 10.42
N VAL A 40 14.08 -7.20 9.35
CA VAL A 40 12.74 -7.78 9.16
C VAL A 40 12.48 -8.77 10.30
N PRO A 41 11.36 -8.65 11.03
CA PRO A 41 11.03 -9.58 12.10
C PRO A 41 10.95 -11.03 11.61
N ASP A 42 11.37 -11.97 12.46
CA ASP A 42 11.16 -13.38 12.20
C ASP A 42 9.64 -13.68 12.24
N PRO A 43 9.07 -14.29 11.21
CA PRO A 43 7.66 -14.71 11.22
C PRO A 43 7.29 -15.65 12.36
N GLY A 44 8.29 -16.35 12.93
CA GLY A 44 8.13 -17.21 14.10
C GLY A 44 8.17 -16.48 15.45
N ASP A 45 8.43 -15.17 15.47
CA ASP A 45 8.45 -14.39 16.72
C ASP A 45 7.05 -14.33 17.34
N PRO A 46 6.83 -14.91 18.54
CA PRO A 46 5.53 -14.91 19.18
C PRO A 46 5.06 -13.49 19.57
N ALA A 47 5.98 -12.54 19.74
CA ALA A 47 5.65 -11.16 20.02
C ALA A 47 5.21 -10.37 18.78
N LEU A 48 5.41 -10.91 17.57
CA LEU A 48 5.10 -10.22 16.33
C LEU A 48 3.63 -9.86 16.21
N VAL A 49 2.74 -10.78 16.58
CA VAL A 49 1.28 -10.57 16.53
C VAL A 49 0.85 -9.45 17.47
N GLU A 50 1.39 -9.42 18.67
CA GLU A 50 1.08 -8.37 19.66
C GLU A 50 1.63 -7.01 19.21
N ARG A 51 2.82 -6.99 18.65
CA ARG A 51 3.42 -5.76 18.10
C ARG A 51 2.57 -5.24 16.91
N ALA A 52 2.11 -6.13 16.03
CA ALA A 52 1.25 -5.77 14.92
C ALA A 52 -0.11 -5.22 15.39
N ARG A 53 -0.70 -5.83 16.41
CA ARG A 53 -1.93 -5.33 17.03
C ARG A 53 -1.75 -3.95 17.65
N ALA A 54 -0.68 -3.77 18.40
CA ALA A 54 -0.37 -2.49 19.04
C ALA A 54 -0.15 -1.38 17.98
N ALA A 55 0.60 -1.70 16.93
CA ALA A 55 0.82 -0.78 15.80
C ALA A 55 -0.50 -0.43 15.10
N ARG A 56 -1.35 -1.44 14.83
CA ARG A 56 -2.65 -1.22 14.20
C ARG A 56 -3.56 -0.33 15.06
N ALA A 57 -3.58 -0.56 16.35
CA ALA A 57 -4.34 0.27 17.29
C ALA A 57 -3.84 1.71 17.35
N ALA A 58 -2.53 1.90 17.31
CA ALA A 58 -1.90 3.23 17.33
C ALA A 58 -2.19 4.04 16.04
N LEU A 59 -2.24 3.38 14.90
CA LEU A 59 -2.51 4.02 13.60
C LEU A 59 -3.98 4.47 13.46
N GLY A 60 -4.90 3.85 14.17
CA GLY A 60 -6.30 4.26 14.22
C GLY A 60 -7.03 4.12 12.87
N ALA A 61 -8.09 4.92 12.71
CA ALA A 61 -8.97 4.88 11.55
C ALA A 61 -8.45 5.62 10.31
N ASP A 62 -7.39 6.40 10.46
CA ASP A 62 -6.78 7.12 9.34
C ASP A 62 -5.99 6.21 8.39
N VAL A 63 -5.66 5.00 8.86
CA VAL A 63 -4.97 3.98 8.07
C VAL A 63 -5.91 2.85 7.71
N LEU A 64 -6.13 2.64 6.42
CA LEU A 64 -6.89 1.52 5.89
C LEU A 64 -5.94 0.39 5.47
N VAL A 65 -6.14 -0.79 6.05
CA VAL A 65 -5.38 -1.99 5.67
C VAL A 65 -6.22 -2.87 4.75
N LEU A 66 -5.75 -3.03 3.51
CA LEU A 66 -6.38 -3.87 2.50
C LEU A 66 -5.65 -5.20 2.40
N GLY A 67 -6.38 -6.31 2.38
CA GLY A 67 -5.82 -7.65 2.26
C GLY A 67 -6.40 -8.40 1.07
N HIS A 68 -5.54 -8.77 0.10
CA HIS A 68 -5.95 -9.64 -0.97
C HIS A 68 -6.27 -11.04 -0.43
N HIS A 69 -7.35 -11.65 -0.92
CA HIS A 69 -7.86 -12.90 -0.36
C HIS A 69 -6.91 -14.12 -0.50
N TYR A 70 -5.84 -14.01 -1.28
CA TYR A 70 -4.80 -15.02 -1.37
C TYR A 70 -3.67 -14.86 -0.33
N GLN A 71 -3.70 -13.78 0.45
CA GLN A 71 -2.73 -13.59 1.52
C GLN A 71 -2.96 -14.60 2.63
N ARG A 72 -1.87 -14.95 3.34
CA ARG A 72 -1.92 -15.86 4.49
C ARG A 72 -2.84 -15.29 5.57
N ASP A 73 -3.48 -16.20 6.31
CA ASP A 73 -4.38 -15.83 7.42
C ASP A 73 -3.71 -14.96 8.47
N ASP A 74 -2.39 -15.16 8.69
CA ASP A 74 -1.59 -14.34 9.60
C ASP A 74 -1.53 -12.87 9.19
N VAL A 75 -1.62 -12.56 7.91
CA VAL A 75 -1.67 -11.20 7.37
C VAL A 75 -3.10 -10.69 7.32
N ILE A 76 -4.01 -11.50 6.80
CA ILE A 76 -5.43 -11.15 6.59
C ILE A 76 -6.13 -10.76 7.90
N ARG A 77 -5.73 -11.31 9.03
CA ARG A 77 -6.29 -10.94 10.34
C ARG A 77 -6.16 -9.45 10.70
N PHE A 78 -5.24 -8.75 10.05
CA PHE A 78 -5.03 -7.31 10.27
C PHE A 78 -5.70 -6.42 9.22
N ALA A 79 -6.28 -7.01 8.17
CA ALA A 79 -6.96 -6.27 7.13
C ALA A 79 -8.34 -5.78 7.58
N ASP A 80 -8.63 -4.52 7.28
CA ASP A 80 -9.95 -3.93 7.47
C ASP A 80 -10.92 -4.39 6.37
N VAL A 81 -10.39 -4.53 5.16
CA VAL A 81 -11.14 -4.98 3.99
C VAL A 81 -10.41 -6.11 3.29
N ARG A 82 -11.16 -7.13 2.93
CA ARG A 82 -10.68 -8.31 2.19
C ARG A 82 -11.40 -8.44 0.87
N GLY A 83 -10.68 -8.81 -0.18
CA GLY A 83 -11.30 -9.00 -1.50
C GLY A 83 -10.31 -9.32 -2.60
N ASP A 84 -10.82 -9.26 -3.83
CA ASP A 84 -10.01 -9.30 -5.05
C ASP A 84 -9.38 -7.94 -5.35
N SER A 85 -8.46 -7.92 -6.33
CA SER A 85 -7.68 -6.75 -6.67
C SER A 85 -8.54 -5.54 -7.06
N PHE A 86 -9.57 -5.74 -7.87
CA PHE A 86 -10.41 -4.65 -8.36
C PHE A 86 -11.31 -4.09 -7.25
N LYS A 87 -11.90 -4.98 -6.44
CA LYS A 87 -12.70 -4.59 -5.28
C LYS A 87 -11.87 -3.75 -4.32
N LEU A 88 -10.67 -4.23 -3.98
CA LEU A 88 -9.79 -3.54 -3.04
C LEU A 88 -9.36 -2.16 -3.54
N ALA A 89 -9.05 -2.02 -4.83
CA ALA A 89 -8.70 -0.72 -5.42
C ALA A 89 -9.88 0.27 -5.37
N ARG A 90 -11.10 -0.19 -5.60
CA ARG A 90 -12.31 0.63 -5.45
C ARG A 90 -12.59 1.02 -4.00
N ASP A 91 -12.41 0.08 -3.09
CA ASP A 91 -12.60 0.35 -1.65
C ASP A 91 -11.55 1.34 -1.16
N ALA A 92 -10.31 1.24 -1.63
CA ALA A 92 -9.26 2.23 -1.40
C ALA A 92 -9.71 3.63 -1.81
N ALA A 93 -10.15 3.79 -3.06
CA ALA A 93 -10.59 5.07 -3.61
C ALA A 93 -11.79 5.68 -2.87
N ALA A 94 -12.69 4.84 -2.36
CA ALA A 94 -13.90 5.26 -1.66
C ALA A 94 -13.70 5.50 -0.16
N SER A 95 -12.56 5.10 0.41
CA SER A 95 -12.36 5.05 1.86
C SER A 95 -12.21 6.43 2.52
N GLY A 96 -11.60 7.37 1.82
CA GLY A 96 -11.20 8.65 2.40
C GLY A 96 -10.11 8.53 3.47
N ALA A 97 -9.42 7.39 3.57
CA ALA A 97 -8.33 7.18 4.50
C ALA A 97 -7.12 8.05 4.14
N GLY A 98 -6.39 8.51 5.14
CA GLY A 98 -5.18 9.31 4.94
C GLY A 98 -3.99 8.47 4.47
N THR A 99 -4.00 7.16 4.73
CA THR A 99 -2.95 6.23 4.28
C THR A 99 -3.56 4.86 4.02
N ILE A 100 -3.08 4.19 2.97
CA ILE A 100 -3.51 2.83 2.62
C ILE A 100 -2.32 1.89 2.73
N VAL A 101 -2.49 0.78 3.46
CA VAL A 101 -1.56 -0.34 3.48
C VAL A 101 -2.15 -1.47 2.64
N PHE A 102 -1.48 -1.83 1.56
CA PHE A 102 -1.98 -2.83 0.63
C PHE A 102 -1.21 -4.15 0.79
N CYS A 103 -1.84 -5.15 1.42
CA CYS A 103 -1.29 -6.49 1.54
C CYS A 103 -1.68 -7.32 0.31
N GLY A 104 -0.86 -7.26 -0.71
CA GLY A 104 -1.05 -7.90 -2.01
C GLY A 104 0.21 -7.81 -2.86
N VAL A 105 0.07 -7.96 -4.16
CA VAL A 105 1.17 -7.82 -5.10
C VAL A 105 1.28 -6.40 -5.64
N HIS A 106 2.44 -6.09 -6.23
CA HIS A 106 2.82 -4.74 -6.65
C HIS A 106 1.76 -4.05 -7.55
N PHE A 107 1.32 -4.70 -8.61
CA PHE A 107 0.36 -4.08 -9.55
C PHE A 107 -0.99 -3.75 -8.92
N MET A 108 -1.41 -4.47 -7.87
CA MET A 108 -2.64 -4.17 -7.13
C MET A 108 -2.49 -2.90 -6.32
N ALA A 109 -1.33 -2.72 -5.69
CA ALA A 109 -1.02 -1.50 -4.95
C ALA A 109 -0.91 -0.29 -5.89
N GLU A 110 -0.30 -0.45 -7.07
CA GLU A 110 -0.27 0.58 -8.12
C GLU A 110 -1.68 0.97 -8.58
N THR A 111 -2.56 -0.01 -8.76
CA THR A 111 -3.95 0.28 -9.14
C THR A 111 -4.67 1.08 -8.06
N ALA A 112 -4.48 0.73 -6.80
CA ALA A 112 -5.01 1.50 -5.68
C ALA A 112 -4.44 2.92 -5.65
N ASP A 113 -3.14 3.08 -5.85
CA ASP A 113 -2.46 4.38 -5.89
C ASP A 113 -2.98 5.28 -7.02
N ILE A 114 -3.24 4.71 -8.20
CA ILE A 114 -3.79 5.45 -9.34
C ILE A 114 -5.21 5.95 -9.07
N LEU A 115 -6.01 5.18 -8.33
CA LEU A 115 -7.42 5.47 -8.10
C LEU A 115 -7.67 6.31 -6.84
N THR A 116 -6.71 6.44 -5.95
CA THR A 116 -6.82 7.26 -4.74
C THR A 116 -6.40 8.70 -4.99
N ASP A 117 -6.66 9.57 -4.01
CA ASP A 117 -6.21 10.95 -4.06
C ASP A 117 -4.68 11.04 -4.02
N GLU A 118 -4.11 12.05 -4.69
CA GLU A 118 -2.67 12.28 -4.75
C GLU A 118 -2.00 12.47 -3.38
N SER A 119 -2.77 12.91 -2.40
CA SER A 119 -2.31 13.10 -1.02
C SER A 119 -2.33 11.82 -0.19
N THR A 120 -2.92 10.73 -0.70
CA THR A 120 -3.06 9.46 0.01
C THR A 120 -1.95 8.49 -0.37
N PRO A 121 -0.94 8.29 0.46
CA PRO A 121 0.11 7.33 0.17
C PRO A 121 -0.42 5.90 0.24
N VAL A 122 -0.01 5.08 -0.73
CA VAL A 122 -0.23 3.63 -0.72
C VAL A 122 1.06 2.93 -0.38
N VAL A 123 1.04 2.16 0.69
CA VAL A 123 2.20 1.42 1.21
C VAL A 123 2.06 -0.05 0.85
N LEU A 124 3.04 -0.59 0.14
CA LEU A 124 3.19 -2.02 -0.12
C LEU A 124 4.26 -2.59 0.83
N PRO A 125 3.87 -3.41 1.83
CA PRO A 125 4.82 -3.86 2.86
C PRO A 125 5.92 -4.79 2.34
N ASP A 126 5.64 -5.54 1.27
CA ASP A 126 6.60 -6.48 0.69
C ASP A 126 6.56 -6.41 -0.84
N LEU A 127 7.60 -5.82 -1.41
CA LEU A 127 7.77 -5.74 -2.87
C LEU A 127 8.02 -7.10 -3.51
N ALA A 128 8.56 -8.06 -2.75
CA ALA A 128 8.84 -9.40 -3.24
C ALA A 128 7.61 -10.33 -3.19
N ALA A 129 6.49 -9.85 -2.66
CA ALA A 129 5.24 -10.60 -2.67
C ALA A 129 4.80 -10.86 -4.12
N GLY A 130 5.00 -12.09 -4.58
CA GLY A 130 4.67 -12.53 -5.93
C GLY A 130 3.30 -13.19 -6.02
N CYS A 131 2.83 -13.32 -7.25
CA CYS A 131 1.67 -14.13 -7.59
C CYS A 131 2.08 -15.13 -8.67
N SER A 132 1.71 -16.40 -8.50
CA SER A 132 2.00 -17.43 -9.51
C SER A 132 1.25 -17.26 -10.84
N MET A 133 0.32 -16.30 -10.88
CA MET A 133 -0.46 -15.96 -12.08
C MET A 133 -0.06 -14.61 -12.70
N ALA A 134 0.94 -13.94 -12.14
CA ALA A 134 1.41 -12.64 -12.62
C ALA A 134 2.81 -12.76 -13.23
#